data_57bab930f33254cb3275266768d264f9
#
_entry.id   57bab930f33254cb3275266768d264f9
#
_cell.length_a   1.000
_cell.length_b   1.000
_cell.length_c   1.000
_cell.angle_alpha   90.00
_cell.angle_beta   90.00
_cell.angle_gamma   90.00
#
_symmetry.space_group_name_H-M   'P 1'
#
loop_
_entity.id
_entity.type
_entity.pdbx_description
1 polymer ?
#
loop_
_entity_poly.entity_id
_entity_poly.type
_entity_poly.pdbx_seq_one_letter_code
_entity_poly.pdbx_strand_id
1 'polypeptide(L)'
;MDIEALKNYFKNRNDIAFAFLYGSQAKGKATQLSDVDIAVYFYSEKRHPVEFEEEVYYEGEDKIWSDIEQLLKKEVELLVLNRVPSTVAASAIRGIPLTINDWDLYLDFMDVVTEESEDFMNFVINDYMERNSLEKRVDLG
;
A
#
# COMPACT_ATOMS: atom_id res chain seq x y z
N MET A 1 13.01 0.39 -15.74
CA MET A 1 11.54 0.37 -15.64
C MET A 1 10.98 1.74 -16.03
N ASP A 2 9.93 1.74 -16.81
CA ASP A 2 9.34 2.99 -17.32
C ASP A 2 8.26 3.50 -16.38
N ILE A 3 8.66 4.33 -15.41
CA ILE A 3 7.75 4.93 -14.42
C ILE A 3 6.76 5.89 -15.09
N GLU A 4 7.18 6.62 -16.12
CA GLU A 4 6.29 7.55 -16.81
C GLU A 4 5.16 6.83 -17.54
N ALA A 5 5.43 5.66 -18.13
CA ALA A 5 4.39 4.83 -18.74
C ALA A 5 3.38 4.36 -17.70
N LEU A 6 3.85 3.96 -16.49
CA LEU A 6 2.96 3.59 -15.38
C LEU A 6 2.10 4.76 -14.92
N LYS A 7 2.70 5.93 -14.76
CA LYS A 7 1.96 7.13 -14.36
C LYS A 7 0.86 7.47 -15.35
N ASN A 8 1.17 7.43 -16.65
CA ASN A 8 0.20 7.70 -17.70
C ASN A 8 -0.92 6.67 -17.71
N TYR A 9 -0.59 5.39 -17.52
CA TYR A 9 -1.56 4.33 -17.46
C TYR A 9 -2.60 4.58 -16.36
N PHE A 10 -2.14 4.81 -15.14
CA PHE A 10 -3.04 4.99 -13.99
C PHE A 10 -3.78 6.33 -14.03
N LYS A 11 -3.14 7.36 -14.54
CA LYS A 11 -3.78 8.67 -14.68
C LYS A 11 -5.03 8.60 -15.57
N ASN A 12 -5.03 7.72 -16.56
CA ASN A 12 -6.12 7.57 -17.52
C ASN A 12 -7.16 6.52 -17.10
N ARG A 13 -6.99 5.88 -15.93
CA ARG A 13 -7.97 4.93 -15.41
C ARG A 13 -9.05 5.64 -14.60
N ASN A 14 -10.31 5.48 -15.02
CA ASN A 14 -11.45 6.10 -14.32
C ASN A 14 -11.84 5.39 -13.03
N ASP A 15 -11.40 4.16 -12.85
CA ASP A 15 -11.74 3.34 -11.69
C ASP A 15 -10.69 3.43 -10.56
N ILE A 16 -9.57 4.12 -10.78
CA ILE A 16 -8.48 4.27 -9.82
C ILE A 16 -8.45 5.67 -9.24
N ALA A 17 -8.55 5.76 -7.91
CA ALA A 17 -8.43 7.03 -7.20
C ALA A 17 -6.98 7.43 -6.98
N PHE A 18 -6.11 6.48 -6.64
CA PHE A 18 -4.66 6.71 -6.54
C PHE A 18 -3.90 5.39 -6.64
N ALA A 19 -2.61 5.48 -7.01
CA ALA A 19 -1.74 4.32 -7.16
C ALA A 19 -0.30 4.67 -6.76
N PHE A 20 0.41 3.67 -6.22
CA PHE A 20 1.79 3.81 -5.74
C PHE A 20 2.66 2.66 -6.23
N LEU A 21 3.92 2.99 -6.50
CA LEU A 21 5.00 1.99 -6.64
C LEU A 21 5.65 1.84 -5.27
N TYR A 22 5.73 0.63 -4.74
CA TYR A 22 6.32 0.40 -3.43
C TYR A 22 7.31 -0.77 -3.47
N GLY A 23 7.83 -1.17 -2.31
CA GLY A 23 8.76 -2.27 -2.20
C GLY A 23 10.16 -1.95 -2.75
N SER A 24 10.85 -2.96 -3.25
CA SER A 24 12.26 -2.85 -3.67
C SER A 24 12.46 -1.88 -4.83
N GLN A 25 11.53 -1.80 -5.77
CA GLN A 25 11.61 -0.87 -6.91
C GLN A 25 11.58 0.59 -6.45
N ALA A 26 10.71 0.91 -5.48
CA ALA A 26 10.60 2.26 -4.95
C ALA A 26 11.83 2.66 -4.13
N LYS A 27 12.48 1.70 -3.47
CA LYS A 27 13.65 1.93 -2.62
C LYS A 27 14.98 1.92 -3.39
N GLY A 28 14.95 1.68 -4.71
CA GLY A 28 16.16 1.56 -5.51
C GLY A 28 17.01 0.33 -5.19
N LYS A 29 16.44 -0.66 -4.54
CA LYS A 29 17.12 -1.92 -4.15
C LYS A 29 16.76 -3.09 -5.05
N ALA A 30 15.99 -2.84 -6.12
CA ALA A 30 15.55 -3.88 -7.02
C ALA A 30 16.71 -4.43 -7.86
N THR A 31 16.65 -5.74 -8.12
CA THR A 31 17.47 -6.41 -9.10
C THR A 31 16.65 -6.66 -10.36
N GLN A 32 17.25 -7.19 -11.42
CA GLN A 32 16.53 -7.57 -12.63
C GLN A 32 15.50 -8.66 -12.39
N LEU A 33 15.66 -9.44 -11.31
CA LEU A 33 14.76 -10.52 -10.94
C LEU A 33 13.68 -10.10 -9.94
N SER A 34 13.73 -8.86 -9.46
CA SER A 34 12.74 -8.36 -8.49
C SER A 34 11.39 -8.12 -9.16
N ASP A 35 10.33 -8.54 -8.48
CA ASP A 35 8.96 -8.23 -8.87
C ASP A 35 8.69 -6.74 -8.73
N VAL A 36 7.70 -6.26 -9.45
CA VAL A 36 7.24 -4.88 -9.35
C VAL A 36 6.00 -4.87 -8.45
N ASP A 37 6.09 -4.13 -7.34
CA ASP A 37 5.00 -4.03 -6.37
C ASP A 37 4.23 -2.73 -6.59
N ILE A 38 2.95 -2.86 -6.95
CA ILE A 38 2.08 -1.73 -7.23
C ILE A 38 0.85 -1.81 -6.33
N ALA A 39 0.53 -0.68 -5.68
CA ALA A 39 -0.63 -0.55 -4.84
C ALA A 39 -1.64 0.37 -5.51
N VAL A 40 -2.91 -0.02 -5.53
CA VAL A 40 -3.99 0.76 -6.14
C VAL A 40 -5.16 0.90 -5.16
N TYR A 41 -5.84 2.03 -5.24
CA TYR A 41 -7.08 2.25 -4.53
C TYR A 41 -8.19 2.49 -5.54
N PHE A 42 -9.17 1.60 -5.56
CA PHE A 42 -10.31 1.71 -6.46
C PHE A 42 -11.38 2.64 -5.88
N TYR A 43 -12.09 3.36 -6.75
CA TYR A 43 -13.32 4.01 -6.34
C TYR A 43 -14.33 2.94 -5.94
N SER A 44 -14.94 3.13 -4.78
CA SER A 44 -16.01 2.25 -4.30
C SER A 44 -17.35 2.95 -4.53
N GLU A 45 -18.31 2.25 -5.14
CA GLU A 45 -19.66 2.75 -5.33
C GLU A 45 -20.41 2.90 -4.01
N LYS A 46 -19.97 2.15 -3.00
CA LYS A 46 -20.58 2.19 -1.66
C LYS A 46 -19.48 2.41 -0.64
N ARG A 47 -19.69 3.40 0.25
CA ARG A 47 -18.80 3.59 1.40
C ARG A 47 -19.07 2.50 2.41
N HIS A 48 -18.29 1.43 2.35
CA HIS A 48 -18.32 0.38 3.36
C HIS A 48 -17.18 0.61 4.35
N PRO A 49 -17.37 0.24 5.63
CA PRO A 49 -16.22 0.11 6.52
C PRO A 49 -15.16 -0.80 5.92
N VAL A 50 -13.89 -0.49 6.15
CA VAL A 50 -12.75 -1.20 5.56
C VAL A 50 -12.85 -2.72 5.74
N GLU A 51 -13.35 -3.17 6.85
CA GLU A 51 -13.53 -4.59 7.20
C GLU A 51 -14.48 -5.36 6.27
N PHE A 52 -15.39 -4.66 5.58
CA PHE A 52 -16.31 -5.29 4.62
C PHE A 52 -15.74 -5.29 3.20
N GLU A 53 -14.71 -4.51 2.93
CA GLU A 53 -14.11 -4.44 1.61
C GLU A 53 -13.17 -5.61 1.33
N GLU A 54 -12.77 -6.37 2.34
CA GLU A 54 -11.93 -7.55 2.18
C GLU A 54 -12.54 -8.61 1.23
N GLU A 55 -13.86 -8.68 1.18
CA GLU A 55 -14.57 -9.63 0.32
C GLU A 55 -14.90 -9.08 -1.06
N VAL A 56 -14.62 -7.79 -1.30
CA VAL A 56 -14.97 -7.15 -2.56
C VAL A 56 -13.86 -7.35 -3.59
N TYR A 57 -14.24 -7.93 -4.73
CA TYR A 57 -13.37 -8.04 -5.88
C TYR A 57 -13.74 -6.96 -6.89
N TYR A 58 -12.76 -6.17 -7.32
CA TYR A 58 -12.98 -5.10 -8.29
C TYR A 58 -12.80 -5.60 -9.71
N GLU A 59 -13.71 -5.26 -10.59
CA GLU A 59 -13.75 -5.73 -11.97
C GLU A 59 -12.46 -5.44 -12.74
N GLY A 60 -11.80 -4.32 -12.43
CA GLY A 60 -10.57 -3.90 -13.10
C GLY A 60 -9.29 -4.58 -12.66
N GLU A 61 -9.30 -5.40 -11.60
CA GLU A 61 -8.07 -5.95 -11.02
C GLU A 61 -7.26 -6.79 -12.00
N ASP A 62 -7.87 -7.77 -12.63
CA ASP A 62 -7.17 -8.68 -13.54
C ASP A 62 -6.68 -7.95 -14.78
N LYS A 63 -7.48 -7.02 -15.29
CA LYS A 63 -7.08 -6.25 -16.45
C LYS A 63 -5.89 -5.35 -16.17
N ILE A 64 -5.90 -4.66 -15.05
CA ILE A 64 -4.78 -3.80 -14.63
C ILE A 64 -3.52 -4.64 -14.46
N TRP A 65 -3.64 -5.76 -13.76
CA TRP A 65 -2.50 -6.67 -13.56
C TRP A 65 -1.89 -7.10 -14.89
N SER A 66 -2.72 -7.60 -15.78
CA SER A 66 -2.28 -8.04 -17.11
C SER A 66 -1.68 -6.90 -17.93
N ASP A 67 -2.33 -5.74 -17.95
CA ASP A 67 -1.85 -4.58 -18.69
C ASP A 67 -0.46 -4.13 -18.21
N ILE A 68 -0.25 -4.10 -16.90
CA ILE A 68 1.02 -3.66 -16.33
C ILE A 68 2.14 -4.68 -16.60
N GLU A 69 1.84 -5.97 -16.48
CA GLU A 69 2.81 -7.01 -16.80
C GLU A 69 3.26 -6.94 -18.27
N GLN A 70 2.33 -6.68 -19.17
CA GLN A 70 2.64 -6.49 -20.58
C GLN A 70 3.45 -5.20 -20.81
N LEU A 71 3.09 -4.13 -20.11
CA LEU A 71 3.77 -2.84 -20.24
C LEU A 71 5.22 -2.90 -19.77
N LEU A 72 5.45 -3.55 -18.62
CA LEU A 72 6.77 -3.60 -18.00
C LEU A 72 7.58 -4.84 -18.39
N LYS A 73 6.94 -5.87 -18.93
CA LYS A 73 7.55 -7.18 -19.23
C LYS A 73 8.22 -7.79 -18.01
N LYS A 74 7.56 -7.65 -16.87
CA LYS A 74 8.00 -8.17 -15.56
C LYS A 74 6.80 -8.71 -14.81
N GLU A 75 7.07 -9.58 -13.84
CA GLU A 75 6.05 -10.00 -12.90
C GLU A 75 5.66 -8.84 -12.00
N VAL A 76 4.37 -8.68 -11.79
CA VAL A 76 3.79 -7.59 -11.00
C VAL A 76 2.95 -8.19 -9.88
N GLU A 77 3.14 -7.65 -8.68
CA GLU A 77 2.24 -7.90 -7.56
C GLU A 77 1.34 -6.69 -7.39
N LEU A 78 0.03 -6.90 -7.49
CA LEU A 78 -0.96 -5.84 -7.37
C LEU A 78 -1.59 -5.91 -5.98
N LEU A 79 -1.40 -4.87 -5.20
CA LEU A 79 -1.97 -4.72 -3.87
C LEU A 79 -3.18 -3.80 -3.95
N VAL A 80 -4.35 -4.29 -3.56
CA VAL A 80 -5.57 -3.48 -3.54
C VAL A 80 -5.72 -2.87 -2.15
N LEU A 81 -5.49 -1.56 -2.05
CA LEU A 81 -5.46 -0.84 -0.77
C LEU A 81 -6.82 -0.82 -0.08
N ASN A 82 -7.90 -1.01 -0.82
CA ASN A 82 -9.26 -1.03 -0.29
C ASN A 82 -9.49 -2.15 0.74
N ARG A 83 -8.71 -3.23 0.68
CA ARG A 83 -8.96 -4.43 1.48
C ARG A 83 -7.73 -4.96 2.24
N VAL A 84 -6.67 -4.18 2.33
CA VAL A 84 -5.47 -4.61 3.09
C VAL A 84 -5.45 -4.01 4.48
N PRO A 85 -4.76 -4.65 5.44
CA PRO A 85 -4.58 -4.06 6.77
C PRO A 85 -3.87 -2.71 6.71
N SER A 86 -4.15 -1.83 7.67
CA SER A 86 -3.60 -0.47 7.72
C SER A 86 -2.07 -0.44 7.75
N THR A 87 -1.43 -1.41 8.40
CA THR A 87 0.04 -1.50 8.44
C THR A 87 0.64 -1.75 7.06
N VAL A 88 0.00 -2.61 6.26
CA VAL A 88 0.43 -2.88 4.88
C VAL A 88 0.18 -1.66 4.01
N ALA A 89 -0.99 -1.04 4.13
CA ALA A 89 -1.34 0.18 3.39
C ALA A 89 -0.37 1.31 3.71
N ALA A 90 -0.03 1.51 4.98
CA ALA A 90 0.92 2.55 5.41
C ALA A 90 2.31 2.36 4.77
N SER A 91 2.76 1.11 4.66
CA SER A 91 4.02 0.80 4.00
C SER A 91 3.96 1.15 2.51
N ALA A 92 2.87 0.81 1.84
CA ALA A 92 2.69 1.04 0.40
C ALA A 92 2.64 2.54 0.05
N ILE A 93 1.91 3.34 0.84
CA ILE A 93 1.77 4.78 0.56
C ILE A 93 3.04 5.58 0.86
N ARG A 94 4.06 4.98 1.44
CA ARG A 94 5.40 5.57 1.58
C ARG A 94 6.24 5.41 0.33
N GLY A 95 5.74 4.69 -0.66
CA GLY A 95 6.42 4.50 -1.93
C GLY A 95 6.34 5.72 -2.83
N ILE A 96 6.54 5.49 -4.12
CA ILE A 96 6.51 6.56 -5.14
C ILE A 96 5.08 6.68 -5.66
N PRO A 97 4.43 7.85 -5.52
CA PRO A 97 3.11 8.03 -6.11
C PRO A 97 3.17 7.95 -7.63
N LEU A 98 2.34 7.08 -8.20
CA LEU A 98 2.19 6.96 -9.65
C LEU A 98 1.12 7.92 -10.15
N THR A 99 0.00 8.00 -9.44
CA THR A 99 -1.04 8.99 -9.69
C THR A 99 -1.87 9.22 -8.45
N ILE A 100 -2.37 10.44 -8.32
CA ILE A 100 -3.40 10.79 -7.34
C ILE A 100 -4.51 11.48 -8.13
N ASN A 101 -5.49 10.68 -8.56
CA ASN A 101 -6.62 11.17 -9.36
C ASN A 101 -7.68 11.84 -8.49
N ASP A 102 -7.75 11.50 -7.21
CA ASP A 102 -8.68 12.07 -6.25
C ASP A 102 -7.94 12.41 -4.97
N TRP A 103 -7.59 13.67 -4.81
CA TRP A 103 -6.83 14.16 -3.65
C TRP A 103 -7.61 14.07 -2.34
N ASP A 104 -8.90 14.34 -2.37
CA ASP A 104 -9.73 14.29 -1.16
C ASP A 104 -9.78 12.86 -0.61
N LEU A 105 -10.00 11.90 -1.49
CA LEU A 105 -10.04 10.49 -1.11
C LEU A 105 -8.67 10.00 -0.63
N TYR A 106 -7.60 10.43 -1.30
CA TYR A 106 -6.23 10.08 -0.89
C TYR A 106 -5.89 10.63 0.50
N LEU A 107 -6.21 11.90 0.76
CA LEU A 107 -5.91 12.52 2.06
C LEU A 107 -6.71 11.87 3.19
N ASP A 108 -7.98 11.59 2.97
CA ASP A 108 -8.82 10.88 3.95
C ASP A 108 -8.27 9.49 4.24
N PHE A 109 -7.91 8.75 3.20
CA PHE A 109 -7.32 7.42 3.35
C PHE A 109 -5.99 7.47 4.11
N MET A 110 -5.13 8.44 3.76
CA MET A 110 -3.84 8.62 4.43
C MET A 110 -3.99 8.92 5.91
N ASP A 111 -4.96 9.77 6.28
CA ASP A 111 -5.23 10.10 7.68
C ASP A 111 -5.65 8.84 8.46
N VAL A 112 -6.60 8.07 7.96
CA VAL A 112 -7.09 6.86 8.62
C VAL A 112 -5.98 5.82 8.77
N VAL A 113 -5.26 5.55 7.70
CA VAL A 113 -4.22 4.53 7.67
C VAL A 113 -3.05 4.90 8.58
N THR A 114 -2.65 6.17 8.56
CA THR A 114 -1.53 6.66 9.38
C THR A 114 -1.89 6.60 10.86
N GLU A 115 -3.10 7.03 11.23
CA GLU A 115 -3.58 7.00 12.62
C GLU A 115 -3.63 5.56 13.15
N GLU A 116 -4.26 4.63 12.44
CA GLU A 116 -4.35 3.24 12.84
C GLU A 116 -2.98 2.57 12.90
N SER A 117 -2.11 2.84 11.94
CA SER A 117 -0.76 2.30 11.88
C SER A 117 0.12 2.82 13.03
N GLU A 118 0.01 4.10 13.36
CA GLU A 118 0.73 4.69 14.49
C GLU A 118 0.29 4.09 15.81
N ASP A 119 -1.00 3.92 16.03
CA ASP A 119 -1.54 3.29 17.23
C ASP A 119 -0.99 1.87 17.40
N PHE A 120 -0.99 1.08 16.34
CA PHE A 120 -0.45 -0.27 16.37
C PHE A 120 1.05 -0.27 16.67
N MET A 121 1.82 0.57 15.98
CA MET A 121 3.27 0.67 16.20
C MET A 121 3.61 1.14 17.59
N ASN A 122 2.87 2.09 18.13
CA ASN A 122 3.06 2.54 19.50
C ASN A 122 2.79 1.42 20.51
N PHE A 123 1.77 0.63 20.28
CA PHE A 123 1.48 -0.55 21.11
C PHE A 123 2.65 -1.52 21.12
N VAL A 124 3.19 -1.85 19.96
CA VAL A 124 4.32 -2.78 19.82
C VAL A 124 5.57 -2.24 20.51
N ILE A 125 5.87 -0.97 20.32
CA ILE A 125 7.03 -0.32 20.95
C ILE A 125 6.89 -0.32 22.47
N ASN A 126 5.72 0.01 22.99
CA ASN A 126 5.47 0.03 24.44
C ASN A 126 5.61 -1.36 25.05
N ASP A 127 5.07 -2.39 24.39
CA ASP A 127 5.21 -3.77 24.86
C ASP A 127 6.68 -4.21 24.89
N TYR A 128 7.44 -3.88 23.85
CA TYR A 128 8.87 -4.16 23.78
C TYR A 128 9.65 -3.45 24.91
N MET A 129 9.35 -2.20 25.13
CA MET A 129 9.98 -1.40 26.20
C MET A 129 9.70 -1.97 27.58
N GLU A 130 8.46 -2.37 27.85
CA GLU A 130 8.08 -3.00 29.12
C GLU A 130 8.83 -4.30 29.37
N ARG A 131 8.93 -5.16 28.35
CA ARG A 131 9.66 -6.43 28.44
C ARG A 131 11.13 -6.20 28.75
N ASN A 132 11.78 -5.27 28.05
CA ASN A 132 13.18 -4.95 28.27
C ASN A 132 13.40 -4.36 29.66
N SER A 133 12.49 -3.56 30.15
CA SER A 133 12.55 -3.01 31.49
C SER A 133 12.48 -4.08 32.57
N LEU A 134 11.61 -5.08 32.39
CA LEU A 134 11.50 -6.22 33.30
C LEU A 134 12.74 -7.11 33.28
N GLU A 135 13.30 -7.35 32.12
CA GLU A 135 14.54 -8.13 31.98
C GLU A 135 15.72 -7.43 32.68
N LYS A 136 15.84 -6.14 32.53
CA LYS A 136 16.88 -5.36 33.22
C LYS A 136 16.73 -5.39 34.72
N ARG A 137 15.50 -5.40 35.23
CA ARG A 137 15.24 -5.54 36.68
C ARG A 137 15.64 -6.88 37.23
N VAL A 138 15.41 -7.94 36.43
CA VAL A 138 15.81 -9.31 36.80
C VAL A 138 17.32 -9.43 36.82
N ASP A 139 18.02 -8.83 35.85
CA ASP A 139 19.48 -8.84 35.77
C ASP A 139 20.16 -8.05 36.90
N LEU A 140 19.47 -7.07 37.44
CA LEU A 140 19.99 -6.25 38.56
C LEU A 140 19.61 -6.81 39.95
N GLY A 141 18.75 -7.79 39.97
CA GLY A 141 18.34 -8.45 41.20
C GLY A 141 19.07 -9.76 41.42
#